data_13413d9a90a4bc66fe220a9662ce86fd
#
_entry.id   13413d9a90a4bc66fe220a9662ce86fd
#
_cell.length_a   1.000
_cell.length_b   1.000
_cell.length_c   1.000
_cell.angle_alpha   90.00
_cell.angle_beta   90.00
_cell.angle_gamma   90.00
#
_symmetry.space_group_name_H-M   'P 1'
#
loop_
_entity.id
_entity.type
_entity.pdbx_description
1 polymer ?
#
loop_
_entity_poly.entity_id
_entity_poly.type
_entity_poly.pdbx_seq_one_letter_code
_entity_poly.pdbx_strand_id
1 'polypeptide(L)'
;MSFTRRHAIAAGVIGGVAVAAEPGKLSAQAAQKTFVLVHGAWHGGWCWRTVADLLEKQGHKVFAPTLTGLGERSHLIGPDVNVTTHIVDIENVIKWENLSDVVLVGHSYGGLVISGVAERVSDKISSIIFLDAFLPEDGDSLLEKSSPAFKAAIEAAIARKDISFKAPPAAAFGVAEKDQAWVNSKTTPQPIGTYAEKATYKGGRDKIARKAFIRAKGYASPTFDANVAKVKSNSGWKLVELETGHDVMVIAPDKLAALLIDLA
;
A
#
# COMPACT_ATOMS: atom_id res chain seq x y z
N MET A 1 -70.60 17.58 -56.92
CA MET A 1 -71.63 17.55 -55.86
C MET A 1 -70.87 17.52 -54.53
N SER A 2 -71.11 18.58 -53.75
CA SER A 2 -70.51 18.94 -52.46
C SER A 2 -71.13 18.16 -51.31
N PHE A 3 -70.40 17.67 -50.37
CA PHE A 3 -70.85 17.42 -48.99
C PHE A 3 -69.73 17.67 -47.99
N THR A 4 -69.86 18.86 -47.41
CA THR A 4 -69.11 19.27 -46.19
C THR A 4 -69.67 18.55 -44.96
N ARG A 5 -68.85 17.97 -44.11
CA ARG A 5 -69.17 17.66 -42.71
C ARG A 5 -68.14 18.26 -41.78
N ARG A 6 -68.56 19.22 -41.01
CA ARG A 6 -67.86 19.81 -39.88
C ARG A 6 -68.01 18.87 -38.69
N HIS A 7 -66.88 18.51 -38.09
CA HIS A 7 -66.88 17.86 -36.75
C HIS A 7 -66.23 18.81 -35.77
N ALA A 8 -66.97 19.16 -34.74
CA ALA A 8 -66.49 19.91 -33.59
C ALA A 8 -65.60 19.02 -32.72
N ILE A 9 -64.43 19.53 -32.38
CA ILE A 9 -63.51 18.86 -31.44
C ILE A 9 -63.67 19.59 -30.10
N ALA A 10 -64.16 18.86 -29.10
CA ALA A 10 -64.22 19.32 -27.71
C ALA A 10 -62.79 19.30 -27.13
N ALA A 11 -62.36 20.43 -26.58
CA ALA A 11 -61.10 20.56 -25.88
C ALA A 11 -61.23 20.00 -24.45
N GLY A 12 -60.61 18.84 -24.20
CA GLY A 12 -60.44 18.29 -22.87
C GLY A 12 -59.19 18.90 -22.21
N VAL A 13 -59.36 19.64 -21.13
CA VAL A 13 -58.29 20.14 -20.28
C VAL A 13 -57.78 18.99 -19.42
N ILE A 14 -56.61 18.45 -19.74
CA ILE A 14 -55.91 17.50 -18.89
C ILE A 14 -55.06 18.32 -17.92
N GLY A 15 -55.46 18.38 -16.64
CA GLY A 15 -54.66 18.95 -15.57
C GLY A 15 -53.43 18.05 -15.29
N GLY A 16 -52.28 18.48 -15.77
CA GLY A 16 -51.03 17.86 -15.43
C GLY A 16 -50.61 18.17 -14.00
N VAL A 17 -50.62 17.18 -13.12
CA VAL A 17 -50.00 17.29 -11.81
C VAL A 17 -48.46 17.24 -12.03
N ALA A 18 -47.80 18.39 -11.92
CA ALA A 18 -46.36 18.47 -11.88
C ALA A 18 -45.89 17.90 -10.56
N VAL A 19 -45.39 16.64 -10.57
CA VAL A 19 -44.62 16.09 -9.45
C VAL A 19 -43.27 16.80 -9.47
N ALA A 20 -43.07 17.74 -8.54
CA ALA A 20 -41.75 18.32 -8.29
C ALA A 20 -40.86 17.21 -7.76
N ALA A 21 -39.93 16.70 -8.60
CA ALA A 21 -38.85 15.85 -8.15
C ALA A 21 -37.94 16.71 -7.25
N GLU A 22 -37.89 16.40 -5.97
CA GLU A 22 -36.87 16.97 -5.08
C GLU A 22 -35.49 16.70 -5.68
N PRO A 23 -34.58 17.68 -5.73
CA PRO A 23 -33.22 17.47 -6.13
C PRO A 23 -32.59 16.56 -5.05
N GLY A 24 -32.46 15.26 -5.39
CA GLY A 24 -31.74 14.32 -4.57
C GLY A 24 -30.38 14.93 -4.22
N LYS A 25 -30.05 15.02 -2.94
CA LYS A 25 -28.71 15.38 -2.46
C LYS A 25 -27.74 14.44 -3.15
N LEU A 26 -27.05 14.89 -4.19
CA LEU A 26 -25.83 14.24 -4.66
C LEU A 26 -24.88 14.26 -3.46
N SER A 27 -24.75 13.15 -2.77
CA SER A 27 -23.66 12.91 -1.86
C SER A 27 -22.39 13.20 -2.65
N ALA A 28 -21.63 14.21 -2.24
CA ALA A 28 -20.34 14.48 -2.86
C ALA A 28 -19.51 13.21 -2.74
N GLN A 29 -19.40 12.47 -3.85
CA GLN A 29 -18.57 11.27 -3.91
C GLN A 29 -17.16 11.74 -3.63
N ALA A 30 -16.52 11.17 -2.60
CA ALA A 30 -15.13 11.50 -2.26
C ALA A 30 -14.28 11.39 -3.54
N ALA A 31 -13.38 12.35 -3.75
CA ALA A 31 -12.55 12.37 -4.96
C ALA A 31 -11.79 11.04 -5.09
N GLN A 32 -11.83 10.47 -6.29
CA GLN A 32 -11.10 9.24 -6.59
C GLN A 32 -9.61 9.42 -6.28
N LYS A 33 -9.03 8.48 -5.54
CA LYS A 33 -7.60 8.40 -5.23
C LYS A 33 -6.96 7.25 -5.99
N THR A 34 -5.64 7.36 -6.23
CA THR A 34 -4.83 6.28 -6.79
C THR A 34 -3.88 5.76 -5.73
N PHE A 35 -4.04 4.50 -5.34
CA PHE A 35 -3.20 3.83 -4.36
C PHE A 35 -2.17 2.94 -5.05
N VAL A 36 -0.92 3.00 -4.58
CA VAL A 36 0.13 2.03 -4.91
C VAL A 36 0.57 1.38 -3.60
N LEU A 37 0.26 0.08 -3.47
CA LEU A 37 0.42 -0.69 -2.23
C LEU A 37 1.64 -1.62 -2.36
N VAL A 38 2.69 -1.32 -1.60
CA VAL A 38 3.97 -2.05 -1.64
C VAL A 38 4.06 -2.99 -0.44
N HIS A 39 4.19 -4.28 -0.71
CA HIS A 39 4.24 -5.33 0.32
C HIS A 39 5.57 -5.40 1.05
N GLY A 40 5.58 -6.10 2.19
CA GLY A 40 6.76 -6.38 3.01
C GLY A 40 7.62 -7.52 2.46
N ALA A 41 8.70 -7.84 3.18
CA ALA A 41 9.55 -8.98 2.86
C ALA A 41 8.74 -10.29 2.81
N TRP A 42 9.14 -11.21 1.95
CA TRP A 42 8.55 -12.55 1.73
C TRP A 42 7.14 -12.58 1.15
N HIS A 43 6.44 -11.45 1.13
CA HIS A 43 5.07 -11.33 0.63
C HIS A 43 5.02 -11.08 -0.88
N GLY A 44 3.86 -10.77 -1.39
CA GLY A 44 3.56 -10.36 -2.77
C GLY A 44 2.31 -9.51 -2.78
N GLY A 45 1.90 -9.02 -3.93
CA GLY A 45 0.67 -8.24 -4.09
C GLY A 45 -0.58 -8.94 -3.55
N TRP A 46 -0.55 -10.26 -3.45
CA TRP A 46 -1.62 -11.10 -2.90
C TRP A 46 -2.06 -10.69 -1.49
N CYS A 47 -1.16 -10.20 -0.64
CA CYS A 47 -1.48 -9.82 0.74
C CYS A 47 -2.38 -8.59 0.82
N TRP A 48 -2.40 -7.77 -0.22
CA TRP A 48 -3.21 -6.57 -0.34
C TRP A 48 -4.61 -6.82 -0.94
N ARG A 49 -4.91 -8.05 -1.45
CA ARG A 49 -6.10 -8.28 -2.26
C ARG A 49 -7.39 -7.77 -1.60
N THR A 50 -7.63 -8.13 -0.34
CA THR A 50 -8.84 -7.70 0.38
C THR A 50 -8.90 -6.19 0.56
N VAL A 51 -7.77 -5.55 0.90
CA VAL A 51 -7.70 -4.08 1.04
C VAL A 51 -7.94 -3.41 -0.32
N ALA A 52 -7.35 -3.94 -1.39
CA ALA A 52 -7.53 -3.42 -2.75
C ALA A 52 -9.00 -3.49 -3.17
N ASP A 53 -9.67 -4.63 -2.98
CA ASP A 53 -11.10 -4.81 -3.29
C ASP A 53 -11.97 -3.80 -2.52
N LEU A 54 -11.65 -3.53 -1.25
CA LEU A 54 -12.37 -2.57 -0.42
C LEU A 54 -12.20 -1.13 -0.91
N LEU A 55 -11.00 -0.76 -1.33
CA LEU A 55 -10.69 0.56 -1.89
C LEU A 55 -11.34 0.74 -3.28
N GLU A 56 -11.23 -0.27 -4.15
CA GLU A 56 -11.84 -0.28 -5.49
C GLU A 56 -13.37 -0.19 -5.42
N LYS A 57 -14.00 -0.89 -4.47
CA LYS A 57 -15.44 -0.81 -4.20
C LYS A 57 -15.90 0.61 -3.82
N GLN A 58 -15.01 1.42 -3.27
CA GLN A 58 -15.27 2.83 -2.94
C GLN A 58 -14.91 3.79 -4.09
N GLY A 59 -14.56 3.26 -5.27
CA GLY A 59 -14.28 4.03 -6.47
C GLY A 59 -12.84 4.49 -6.63
N HIS A 60 -11.91 3.99 -5.81
CA HIS A 60 -10.48 4.31 -5.92
C HIS A 60 -9.78 3.41 -6.94
N LYS A 61 -8.66 3.88 -7.50
CA LYS A 61 -7.77 3.09 -8.35
C LYS A 61 -6.68 2.46 -7.50
N VAL A 62 -6.42 1.16 -7.65
CA VAL A 62 -5.45 0.46 -6.80
C VAL A 62 -4.47 -0.36 -7.64
N PHE A 63 -3.20 -0.23 -7.30
CA PHE A 63 -2.11 -1.05 -7.81
C PHE A 63 -1.43 -1.74 -6.62
N ALA A 64 -1.32 -3.05 -6.66
CA ALA A 64 -0.62 -3.84 -5.65
C ALA A 64 0.40 -4.76 -6.34
N PRO A 65 1.49 -4.19 -6.90
CA PRO A 65 2.48 -4.98 -7.63
C PRO A 65 3.25 -5.91 -6.71
N THR A 66 3.63 -7.08 -7.23
CA THR A 66 4.58 -7.95 -6.58
C THR A 66 6.00 -7.57 -7.00
N LEU A 67 6.88 -7.39 -6.02
CA LEU A 67 8.29 -7.06 -6.22
C LEU A 67 9.05 -8.24 -6.86
N THR A 68 10.05 -7.95 -7.68
CA THR A 68 10.84 -8.94 -8.41
C THR A 68 11.45 -9.99 -7.47
N GLY A 69 11.29 -11.27 -7.81
CA GLY A 69 11.81 -12.42 -7.06
C GLY A 69 10.89 -12.88 -5.91
N LEU A 70 9.69 -12.30 -5.75
CA LEU A 70 8.74 -12.61 -4.68
C LEU A 70 7.39 -13.07 -5.25
N GLY A 71 6.57 -13.73 -4.42
CA GLY A 71 5.23 -14.18 -4.77
C GLY A 71 5.18 -14.90 -6.12
N GLU A 72 4.25 -14.53 -6.99
CA GLU A 72 4.10 -15.07 -8.36
C GLU A 72 5.28 -14.74 -9.29
N ARG A 73 6.15 -13.81 -8.87
CA ARG A 73 7.38 -13.46 -9.58
C ARG A 73 8.63 -14.12 -8.97
N SER A 74 8.46 -15.12 -8.08
CA SER A 74 9.55 -15.84 -7.41
C SER A 74 10.52 -16.53 -8.38
N HIS A 75 10.09 -16.89 -9.59
CA HIS A 75 10.92 -17.44 -10.66
C HIS A 75 11.99 -16.45 -11.17
N LEU A 76 11.89 -15.16 -10.82
CA LEU A 76 12.88 -14.12 -11.17
C LEU A 76 13.91 -13.88 -10.05
N ILE A 77 13.90 -14.70 -8.99
CA ILE A 77 14.87 -14.56 -7.90
C ILE A 77 16.28 -14.83 -8.41
N GLY A 78 17.22 -13.96 -8.01
CA GLY A 78 18.60 -14.08 -8.44
C GLY A 78 19.54 -13.26 -7.54
N PRO A 79 20.86 -13.43 -7.71
CA PRO A 79 21.86 -12.77 -6.86
C PRO A 79 21.86 -11.23 -7.00
N ASP A 80 21.39 -10.72 -8.13
CA ASP A 80 21.39 -9.29 -8.45
C ASP A 80 20.09 -8.57 -8.01
N VAL A 81 19.10 -9.31 -7.50
CA VAL A 81 17.84 -8.71 -7.00
C VAL A 81 18.11 -8.08 -5.63
N ASN A 82 17.92 -6.76 -5.56
CA ASN A 82 18.23 -5.92 -4.41
C ASN A 82 17.15 -4.85 -4.17
N VAL A 83 17.37 -3.90 -3.24
CA VAL A 83 16.41 -2.82 -2.93
C VAL A 83 16.21 -1.91 -4.15
N THR A 84 17.29 -1.59 -4.89
CA THR A 84 17.20 -0.76 -6.10
C THR A 84 16.33 -1.43 -7.17
N THR A 85 16.41 -2.75 -7.34
CA THR A 85 15.51 -3.50 -8.24
C THR A 85 14.05 -3.28 -7.85
N HIS A 86 13.73 -3.40 -6.57
CA HIS A 86 12.37 -3.21 -6.06
C HIS A 86 11.89 -1.75 -6.14
N ILE A 87 12.77 -0.77 -5.96
CA ILE A 87 12.46 0.64 -6.19
C ILE A 87 12.07 0.85 -7.66
N VAL A 88 12.81 0.28 -8.60
CA VAL A 88 12.52 0.37 -10.05
C VAL A 88 11.21 -0.34 -10.41
N ASP A 89 10.87 -1.47 -9.77
CA ASP A 89 9.57 -2.12 -9.96
C ASP A 89 8.42 -1.13 -9.72
N ILE A 90 8.46 -0.38 -8.61
CA ILE A 90 7.40 0.56 -8.23
C ILE A 90 7.45 1.86 -9.04
N GLU A 91 8.65 2.39 -9.29
CA GLU A 91 8.84 3.54 -10.19
C GLU A 91 8.22 3.26 -11.56
N ASN A 92 8.44 2.06 -12.11
CA ASN A 92 7.89 1.64 -13.39
C ASN A 92 6.36 1.53 -13.37
N VAL A 93 5.73 1.06 -12.29
CA VAL A 93 4.28 1.10 -12.17
C VAL A 93 3.77 2.54 -12.28
N ILE A 94 4.36 3.47 -11.54
CA ILE A 94 3.97 4.89 -11.59
C ILE A 94 4.16 5.47 -12.99
N LYS A 95 5.29 5.18 -13.61
CA LYS A 95 5.67 5.68 -14.94
C LYS A 95 4.80 5.11 -16.06
N TRP A 96 4.69 3.79 -16.16
CA TRP A 96 4.05 3.14 -17.30
C TRP A 96 2.51 3.20 -17.24
N GLU A 97 1.95 3.34 -16.04
CA GLU A 97 0.53 3.59 -15.84
C GLU A 97 0.18 5.10 -15.87
N ASN A 98 1.17 5.98 -16.12
CA ASN A 98 1.03 7.44 -16.16
C ASN A 98 0.35 7.99 -14.90
N LEU A 99 0.75 7.51 -13.71
CA LEU A 99 0.12 7.90 -12.46
C LEU A 99 0.62 9.27 -11.97
N SER A 100 -0.29 10.00 -11.33
CA SER A 100 -0.03 11.22 -10.57
C SER A 100 -0.91 11.24 -9.32
N ASP A 101 -0.60 12.12 -8.37
CA ASP A 101 -1.32 12.24 -7.10
C ASP A 101 -1.44 10.90 -6.34
N VAL A 102 -0.37 10.10 -6.42
CA VAL A 102 -0.34 8.74 -5.86
C VAL A 102 -0.34 8.78 -4.34
N VAL A 103 -1.19 7.96 -3.72
CA VAL A 103 -1.08 7.55 -2.31
C VAL A 103 -0.18 6.32 -2.28
N LEU A 104 1.09 6.52 -1.92
CA LEU A 104 2.10 5.46 -1.88
C LEU A 104 2.17 4.84 -0.48
N VAL A 105 1.85 3.56 -0.38
CA VAL A 105 1.81 2.82 0.89
C VAL A 105 2.88 1.74 0.90
N GLY A 106 3.70 1.69 1.95
CA GLY A 106 4.71 0.64 2.12
C GLY A 106 4.57 -0.07 3.45
N HIS A 107 4.44 -1.40 3.41
CA HIS A 107 4.40 -2.25 4.59
C HIS A 107 5.78 -2.81 4.91
N SER A 108 6.18 -2.78 6.19
CA SER A 108 7.40 -3.47 6.66
C SER A 108 8.66 -3.08 5.85
N TYR A 109 9.31 -4.05 5.19
CA TYR A 109 10.39 -3.85 4.22
C TYR A 109 10.02 -2.84 3.12
N GLY A 110 8.76 -2.83 2.70
CA GLY A 110 8.27 -1.89 1.70
C GLY A 110 8.52 -0.41 2.06
N GLY A 111 8.77 -0.10 3.32
CA GLY A 111 9.18 1.24 3.75
C GLY A 111 10.52 1.71 3.16
N LEU A 112 11.51 0.79 2.97
CA LEU A 112 12.75 1.10 2.26
C LEU A 112 12.44 1.40 0.78
N VAL A 113 11.61 0.57 0.17
CA VAL A 113 11.24 0.68 -1.25
C VAL A 113 10.56 2.02 -1.51
N ILE A 114 9.49 2.36 -0.76
CA ILE A 114 8.75 3.61 -0.98
C ILE A 114 9.59 4.86 -0.66
N SER A 115 10.55 4.76 0.27
CA SER A 115 11.50 5.84 0.51
C SER A 115 12.39 6.08 -0.71
N GLY A 116 12.89 5.02 -1.35
CA GLY A 116 13.67 5.13 -2.58
C GLY A 116 12.87 5.61 -3.79
N VAL A 117 11.60 5.19 -3.90
CA VAL A 117 10.67 5.71 -4.92
C VAL A 117 10.47 7.22 -4.75
N ALA A 118 10.30 7.68 -3.51
CA ALA A 118 10.16 9.11 -3.21
C ALA A 118 11.38 9.94 -3.59
N GLU A 119 12.60 9.37 -3.58
CA GLU A 119 13.80 10.06 -4.08
C GLU A 119 13.74 10.34 -5.59
N ARG A 120 13.03 9.49 -6.35
CA ARG A 120 13.01 9.51 -7.83
C ARG A 120 11.82 10.25 -8.41
N VAL A 121 10.65 10.11 -7.78
CA VAL A 121 9.36 10.58 -8.33
C VAL A 121 8.46 11.24 -7.27
N SER A 122 9.03 11.99 -6.32
CA SER A 122 8.26 12.66 -5.26
C SER A 122 7.18 13.61 -5.79
N ASP A 123 7.36 14.18 -6.97
CA ASP A 123 6.40 15.04 -7.67
C ASP A 123 5.12 14.30 -8.12
N LYS A 124 5.16 12.97 -8.18
CA LYS A 124 4.01 12.11 -8.51
C LYS A 124 3.22 11.64 -7.29
N ILE A 125 3.73 11.89 -6.08
CA ILE A 125 3.21 11.34 -4.83
C ILE A 125 2.52 12.44 -4.02
N SER A 126 1.22 12.28 -3.78
CA SER A 126 0.44 13.22 -2.96
C SER A 126 0.46 12.87 -1.47
N SER A 127 0.61 11.58 -1.14
CA SER A 127 0.69 11.07 0.23
C SER A 127 1.61 9.86 0.30
N ILE A 128 2.43 9.76 1.35
CA ILE A 128 3.27 8.58 1.63
C ILE A 128 2.93 8.01 3.01
N ILE A 129 2.62 6.71 3.06
CA ILE A 129 2.13 6.04 4.26
C ILE A 129 3.01 4.83 4.57
N PHE A 130 3.60 4.84 5.76
CA PHE A 130 4.41 3.75 6.29
C PHE A 130 3.55 2.87 7.20
N LEU A 131 3.21 1.66 6.76
CA LEU A 131 2.41 0.71 7.51
C LEU A 131 3.33 -0.26 8.25
N ASP A 132 3.49 -0.05 9.55
CA ASP A 132 4.37 -0.85 10.44
C ASP A 132 5.71 -1.16 9.76
N ALA A 133 6.40 -0.11 9.29
CA ALA A 133 7.42 -0.21 8.27
C ALA A 133 8.76 0.39 8.72
N PHE A 134 9.81 -0.03 8.03
CA PHE A 134 11.11 0.62 8.12
C PHE A 134 11.05 2.05 7.59
N LEU A 135 11.68 2.97 8.33
CA LEU A 135 11.82 4.38 7.96
C LEU A 135 13.33 4.70 7.87
N PRO A 136 13.95 4.43 6.71
CA PRO A 136 15.40 4.53 6.58
C PRO A 136 15.91 5.97 6.57
N GLU A 137 17.14 6.12 7.03
CA GLU A 137 18.00 7.28 6.79
C GLU A 137 19.01 6.97 5.69
N ASP A 138 19.71 8.02 5.19
CA ASP A 138 20.70 7.84 4.12
C ASP A 138 21.81 6.85 4.53
N GLY A 139 22.06 5.89 3.67
CA GLY A 139 23.03 4.82 3.89
C GLY A 139 22.57 3.67 4.78
N ASP A 140 21.32 3.68 5.26
CA ASP A 140 20.77 2.54 6.00
C ASP A 140 20.54 1.32 5.10
N SER A 141 20.71 0.14 5.67
CA SER A 141 20.28 -1.13 5.06
C SER A 141 19.28 -1.86 5.95
N LEU A 142 18.53 -2.80 5.37
CA LEU A 142 17.62 -3.65 6.14
C LEU A 142 18.39 -4.44 7.20
N LEU A 143 19.59 -4.92 6.86
CA LEU A 143 20.45 -5.68 7.75
C LEU A 143 20.81 -4.90 9.02
N GLU A 144 21.19 -3.62 8.88
CA GLU A 144 21.57 -2.77 10.01
C GLU A 144 20.40 -2.39 10.90
N LYS A 145 19.19 -2.35 10.35
CA LYS A 145 17.95 -2.07 11.09
C LYS A 145 17.31 -3.31 11.71
N SER A 146 17.85 -4.48 11.44
CA SER A 146 17.36 -5.76 11.97
C SER A 146 17.83 -6.02 13.40
N SER A 147 17.14 -6.92 14.11
CA SER A 147 17.59 -7.38 15.42
C SER A 147 18.94 -8.10 15.32
N PRO A 148 19.78 -8.12 16.39
CA PRO A 148 21.07 -8.78 16.35
C PRO A 148 21.02 -10.25 15.92
N ALA A 149 20.02 -10.99 16.40
CA ALA A 149 19.85 -12.39 16.04
C ALA A 149 19.49 -12.57 14.55
N PHE A 150 18.59 -11.73 14.03
CA PHE A 150 18.21 -11.77 12.63
C PHE A 150 19.37 -11.34 11.72
N LYS A 151 20.12 -10.30 12.12
CA LYS A 151 21.33 -9.85 11.43
C LYS A 151 22.34 -10.98 11.29
N ALA A 152 22.67 -11.68 12.40
CA ALA A 152 23.60 -12.79 12.38
C ALA A 152 23.15 -13.93 11.45
N ALA A 153 21.84 -14.23 11.41
CA ALA A 153 21.29 -15.25 10.52
C ALA A 153 21.44 -14.88 9.02
N ILE A 154 21.21 -13.61 8.68
CA ILE A 154 21.39 -13.10 7.32
C ILE A 154 22.88 -13.08 6.94
N GLU A 155 23.79 -12.62 7.82
CA GLU A 155 25.23 -12.62 7.58
C GLU A 155 25.76 -14.04 7.33
N ALA A 156 25.26 -15.02 8.08
CA ALA A 156 25.58 -16.44 7.84
C ALA A 156 25.05 -16.92 6.48
N ALA A 157 23.89 -16.51 6.05
CA ALA A 157 23.34 -16.84 4.72
C ALA A 157 24.19 -16.20 3.61
N ILE A 158 24.60 -14.94 3.77
CA ILE A 158 25.50 -14.24 2.83
C ILE A 158 26.85 -14.96 2.73
N ALA A 159 27.43 -15.37 3.87
CA ALA A 159 28.69 -16.10 3.91
C ALA A 159 28.63 -17.47 3.18
N ARG A 160 27.47 -18.12 3.19
CA ARG A 160 27.20 -19.35 2.40
C ARG A 160 26.91 -19.07 0.92
N LYS A 161 26.82 -17.80 0.50
CA LYS A 161 26.41 -17.38 -0.86
C LYS A 161 24.97 -17.80 -1.21
N ASP A 162 24.09 -17.84 -0.20
CA ASP A 162 22.66 -18.07 -0.44
C ASP A 162 22.11 -16.91 -1.26
N ILE A 163 21.25 -17.20 -2.22
CA ILE A 163 20.60 -16.16 -3.05
C ILE A 163 19.33 -15.61 -2.42
N SER A 164 18.84 -16.28 -1.36
CA SER A 164 17.59 -15.93 -0.70
C SER A 164 17.55 -16.37 0.77
N PHE A 165 16.62 -15.80 1.52
CA PHE A 165 16.38 -16.12 2.93
C PHE A 165 14.91 -16.46 3.16
N LYS A 166 14.65 -17.61 3.80
CA LYS A 166 13.28 -18.13 4.02
C LYS A 166 12.45 -17.24 4.90
N ALA A 167 11.14 -17.22 4.63
CA ALA A 167 10.16 -16.54 5.46
C ALA A 167 10.06 -17.19 6.85
N PRO A 168 9.88 -16.38 7.91
CA PRO A 168 9.37 -16.86 9.18
C PRO A 168 7.94 -17.42 9.04
N PRO A 169 7.47 -18.27 9.99
CA PRO A 169 6.08 -18.68 10.02
C PRO A 169 5.12 -17.48 10.16
N ALA A 170 3.94 -17.55 9.58
CA ALA A 170 2.92 -16.49 9.64
C ALA A 170 2.53 -16.06 11.08
N ALA A 171 2.62 -16.99 12.03
CA ALA A 171 2.45 -16.70 13.45
C ALA A 171 3.42 -15.62 13.97
N ALA A 172 4.65 -15.56 13.42
CA ALA A 172 5.64 -14.55 13.80
C ALA A 172 5.23 -13.12 13.40
N PHE A 173 4.34 -12.98 12.44
CA PHE A 173 3.75 -11.70 12.02
C PHE A 173 2.45 -11.35 12.77
N GLY A 174 2.04 -12.19 13.74
CA GLY A 174 0.79 -12.01 14.50
C GLY A 174 -0.47 -12.35 13.71
N VAL A 175 -0.34 -13.12 12.63
CA VAL A 175 -1.47 -13.61 11.84
C VAL A 175 -2.30 -14.59 12.67
N ALA A 176 -3.63 -14.43 12.66
CA ALA A 176 -4.55 -15.30 13.38
C ALA A 176 -4.46 -16.74 12.88
N GLU A 177 -4.62 -17.73 13.77
CA GLU A 177 -4.42 -19.15 13.47
C GLU A 177 -5.18 -19.62 12.22
N LYS A 178 -6.42 -19.17 12.06
CA LYS A 178 -7.28 -19.50 10.89
C LYS A 178 -6.68 -19.09 9.55
N ASP A 179 -5.83 -18.06 9.51
CA ASP A 179 -5.26 -17.47 8.31
C ASP A 179 -3.81 -17.91 8.07
N GLN A 180 -3.14 -18.50 9.10
CA GLN A 180 -1.71 -18.85 9.03
C GLN A 180 -1.38 -19.84 7.92
N ALA A 181 -2.20 -20.88 7.72
CA ALA A 181 -1.98 -21.86 6.67
C ALA A 181 -1.99 -21.20 5.28
N TRP A 182 -2.92 -20.27 5.05
CA TRP A 182 -3.01 -19.52 3.80
C TRP A 182 -1.79 -18.61 3.61
N VAL A 183 -1.41 -17.80 4.60
CA VAL A 183 -0.23 -16.90 4.51
C VAL A 183 1.04 -17.72 4.28
N ASN A 184 1.27 -18.80 5.04
CA ASN A 184 2.43 -19.69 4.87
C ASN A 184 2.50 -20.29 3.46
N SER A 185 1.36 -20.56 2.82
CA SER A 185 1.32 -21.10 1.45
C SER A 185 1.67 -20.07 0.38
N LYS A 186 1.63 -18.77 0.71
CA LYS A 186 1.84 -17.65 -0.22
C LYS A 186 3.18 -16.94 -0.06
N THR A 187 3.81 -17.02 1.12
CA THR A 187 5.14 -16.43 1.35
C THR A 187 6.21 -17.16 0.56
N THR A 188 7.17 -16.41 0.04
CA THR A 188 8.31 -16.90 -0.72
C THR A 188 9.62 -16.43 -0.10
N PRO A 189 10.77 -17.09 -0.35
CA PRO A 189 12.06 -16.60 0.14
C PRO A 189 12.36 -15.19 -0.36
N GLN A 190 12.90 -14.33 0.52
CA GLN A 190 13.32 -12.97 0.19
C GLN A 190 14.69 -12.98 -0.49
N PRO A 191 14.89 -12.25 -1.61
CA PRO A 191 16.21 -12.12 -2.23
C PRO A 191 17.25 -11.55 -1.25
N ILE A 192 18.42 -12.19 -1.17
CA ILE A 192 19.43 -11.85 -0.16
C ILE A 192 20.01 -10.45 -0.33
N GLY A 193 20.12 -9.96 -1.57
CA GLY A 193 20.64 -8.62 -1.88
C GLY A 193 19.82 -7.50 -1.26
N THR A 194 18.53 -7.72 -0.98
CA THR A 194 17.63 -6.73 -0.36
C THR A 194 17.98 -6.41 1.10
N TYR A 195 18.76 -7.26 1.76
CA TYR A 195 19.19 -7.04 3.15
C TYR A 195 20.44 -6.17 3.26
N ALA A 196 21.40 -6.38 2.36
CA ALA A 196 22.72 -5.78 2.48
C ALA A 196 22.87 -4.44 1.77
N GLU A 197 22.04 -4.19 0.75
CA GLU A 197 22.14 -2.95 -0.02
C GLU A 197 21.83 -1.72 0.84
N LYS A 198 22.72 -0.73 0.76
CA LYS A 198 22.56 0.61 1.33
C LYS A 198 22.01 1.53 0.26
N ALA A 199 20.71 1.74 0.28
CA ALA A 199 20.10 2.64 -0.67
C ALA A 199 20.31 4.12 -0.26
N THR A 200 20.12 5.02 -1.22
CA THR A 200 20.31 6.46 -1.00
C THR A 200 18.97 7.11 -0.66
N TYR A 201 18.93 7.86 0.44
CA TYR A 201 17.76 8.59 0.92
C TYR A 201 18.12 10.02 1.26
N LYS A 202 17.97 10.95 0.30
CA LYS A 202 18.39 12.37 0.37
C LYS A 202 17.23 13.33 0.64
N GLY A 203 16.14 12.87 1.26
CA GLY A 203 15.01 13.71 1.64
C GLY A 203 13.88 13.80 0.62
N GLY A 204 13.81 12.88 -0.36
CA GLY A 204 12.72 12.83 -1.34
C GLY A 204 11.33 12.74 -0.66
N ARG A 205 11.19 11.92 0.38
CA ARG A 205 9.95 11.80 1.17
C ARG A 205 9.56 13.09 1.89
N ASP A 206 10.53 13.98 2.22
CA ASP A 206 10.25 15.23 2.94
C ASP A 206 9.58 16.27 2.04
N LYS A 207 9.69 16.12 0.73
CA LYS A 207 9.02 16.95 -0.27
C LYS A 207 7.52 16.62 -0.39
N ILE A 208 7.08 15.45 0.13
CA ILE A 208 5.70 15.01 0.07
C ILE A 208 4.92 15.67 1.21
N ALA A 209 3.81 16.32 0.86
CA ALA A 209 3.05 17.14 1.80
C ALA A 209 2.37 16.30 2.89
N ARG A 210 1.81 15.13 2.55
CA ARG A 210 1.12 14.24 3.49
C ARG A 210 1.98 13.02 3.79
N LYS A 211 2.37 12.89 5.06
CA LYS A 211 3.18 11.78 5.55
C LYS A 211 2.48 11.13 6.74
N ALA A 212 2.35 9.81 6.73
CA ALA A 212 1.75 9.08 7.84
C ALA A 212 2.55 7.83 8.19
N PHE A 213 2.50 7.49 9.48
CA PHE A 213 3.01 6.24 10.02
C PHE A 213 1.88 5.52 10.76
N ILE A 214 1.61 4.27 10.38
CA ILE A 214 0.65 3.39 11.04
C ILE A 214 1.45 2.34 11.78
N ARG A 215 1.34 2.28 13.11
CA ARG A 215 2.03 1.32 13.98
C ARG A 215 1.09 0.19 14.41
N ALA A 216 1.48 -1.06 14.16
CA ALA A 216 0.80 -2.27 14.63
C ALA A 216 1.33 -2.68 16.02
N LYS A 217 0.67 -2.24 17.10
CA LYS A 217 1.17 -2.39 18.49
C LYS A 217 1.21 -3.82 19.01
N GLY A 218 0.41 -4.71 18.41
CA GLY A 218 0.45 -6.14 18.73
C GLY A 218 1.68 -6.88 18.18
N TYR A 219 2.58 -6.18 17.48
CA TYR A 219 3.83 -6.71 16.96
C TYR A 219 5.04 -6.03 17.64
N ALA A 220 5.80 -6.78 18.43
CA ALA A 220 6.97 -6.25 19.14
C ALA A 220 8.11 -5.97 18.15
N SER A 221 8.49 -4.71 17.98
CA SER A 221 9.59 -4.27 17.13
C SER A 221 10.26 -3.01 17.67
N PRO A 222 11.41 -3.11 18.33
CA PRO A 222 12.16 -1.93 18.81
C PRO A 222 12.49 -0.96 17.69
N THR A 223 12.74 -1.44 16.46
CA THR A 223 13.02 -0.60 15.28
C THR A 223 11.80 0.25 14.92
N PHE A 224 10.59 -0.34 14.91
CA PHE A 224 9.37 0.41 14.57
C PHE A 224 8.96 1.35 15.71
N ASP A 225 9.20 0.97 16.96
CA ASP A 225 8.98 1.85 18.11
C ASP A 225 9.92 3.08 18.08
N ALA A 226 11.17 2.90 17.66
CA ALA A 226 12.09 4.01 17.40
C ALA A 226 11.62 4.92 16.27
N ASN A 227 11.03 4.37 15.19
CA ASN A 227 10.40 5.15 14.13
C ASN A 227 9.20 5.95 14.64
N VAL A 228 8.36 5.36 15.51
CA VAL A 228 7.26 6.08 16.17
C VAL A 228 7.78 7.29 16.95
N ALA A 229 8.87 7.15 17.71
CA ALA A 229 9.46 8.26 18.44
C ALA A 229 9.91 9.41 17.52
N LYS A 230 10.55 9.07 16.38
CA LYS A 230 10.94 10.06 15.35
C LYS A 230 9.72 10.78 14.75
N VAL A 231 8.68 10.04 14.42
CA VAL A 231 7.45 10.58 13.83
C VAL A 231 6.71 11.48 14.81
N LYS A 232 6.61 11.09 16.08
CA LYS A 232 5.98 11.91 17.17
C LYS A 232 6.67 13.26 17.36
N SER A 233 7.97 13.34 17.15
CA SER A 233 8.73 14.57 17.28
C SER A 233 8.64 15.51 16.07
N ASN A 234 7.96 15.09 14.99
CA ASN A 234 7.86 15.85 13.74
C ASN A 234 6.39 16.11 13.38
N SER A 235 5.96 17.38 13.53
CA SER A 235 4.58 17.80 13.27
C SER A 235 4.11 17.62 11.81
N GLY A 236 5.02 17.36 10.88
CA GLY A 236 4.71 17.08 9.48
C GLY A 236 4.24 15.64 9.24
N TRP A 237 4.11 14.81 10.29
CA TRP A 237 3.67 13.43 10.21
C TRP A 237 2.37 13.19 10.98
N LYS A 238 1.49 12.38 10.41
CA LYS A 238 0.33 11.82 11.13
C LYS A 238 0.70 10.42 11.64
N LEU A 239 0.58 10.20 12.96
CA LEU A 239 0.78 8.89 13.57
C LEU A 239 -0.57 8.28 13.93
N VAL A 240 -0.75 7.00 13.57
CA VAL A 240 -1.88 6.18 13.99
C VAL A 240 -1.36 4.88 14.59
N GLU A 241 -1.93 4.45 15.71
CA GLU A 241 -1.59 3.19 16.36
C GLU A 241 -2.79 2.23 16.28
N LEU A 242 -2.53 0.98 15.89
CA LEU A 242 -3.52 -0.09 15.77
C LEU A 242 -3.18 -1.26 16.70
N GLU A 243 -4.14 -1.76 17.44
CA GLU A 243 -3.99 -2.99 18.23
C GLU A 243 -4.15 -4.22 17.33
N THR A 244 -3.13 -4.47 16.49
CA THR A 244 -3.09 -5.59 15.52
C THR A 244 -1.69 -6.19 15.47
N GLY A 245 -1.56 -7.41 14.92
CA GLY A 245 -0.28 -7.96 14.48
C GLY A 245 0.29 -7.19 13.28
N HIS A 246 1.48 -7.60 12.84
CA HIS A 246 2.27 -6.95 11.78
C HIS A 246 1.55 -6.92 10.43
N ASP A 247 0.95 -8.04 10.04
CA ASP A 247 0.26 -8.19 8.74
C ASP A 247 -1.15 -7.55 8.78
N VAL A 248 -1.22 -6.26 9.06
CA VAL A 248 -2.47 -5.49 9.23
C VAL A 248 -3.42 -5.68 8.04
N MET A 249 -2.88 -5.77 6.81
CA MET A 249 -3.65 -5.93 5.59
C MET A 249 -4.39 -7.29 5.53
N VAL A 250 -3.91 -8.29 6.27
CA VAL A 250 -4.54 -9.62 6.41
C VAL A 250 -5.47 -9.66 7.62
N ILE A 251 -5.00 -9.07 8.74
CA ILE A 251 -5.66 -9.18 10.06
C ILE A 251 -6.88 -8.26 10.19
N ALA A 252 -6.78 -7.04 9.67
CA ALA A 252 -7.79 -5.99 9.81
C ALA A 252 -7.98 -5.17 8.52
N PRO A 253 -8.32 -5.83 7.38
CA PRO A 253 -8.36 -5.17 6.07
C PRO A 253 -9.38 -4.02 5.99
N ASP A 254 -10.57 -4.18 6.58
CA ASP A 254 -11.60 -3.13 6.57
C ASP A 254 -11.14 -1.87 7.31
N LYS A 255 -10.57 -2.06 8.50
CA LYS A 255 -10.03 -0.95 9.29
C LYS A 255 -8.88 -0.26 8.58
N LEU A 256 -8.01 -1.03 7.94
CA LEU A 256 -6.89 -0.49 7.18
C LEU A 256 -7.38 0.30 5.94
N ALA A 257 -8.32 -0.25 5.16
CA ALA A 257 -8.85 0.45 3.99
C ALA A 257 -9.47 1.81 4.36
N ALA A 258 -10.31 1.85 5.40
CA ALA A 258 -10.89 3.10 5.90
C ALA A 258 -9.80 4.11 6.32
N LEU A 259 -8.77 3.65 7.03
CA LEU A 259 -7.68 4.48 7.48
C LEU A 259 -6.82 5.02 6.31
N LEU A 260 -6.56 4.21 5.30
CA LEU A 260 -5.82 4.64 4.11
C LEU A 260 -6.55 5.75 3.35
N ILE A 261 -7.88 5.71 3.30
CA ILE A 261 -8.70 6.78 2.69
C ILE A 261 -8.61 8.07 3.49
N ASP A 262 -8.65 7.99 4.83
CA ASP A 262 -8.54 9.17 5.71
C ASP A 262 -7.16 9.83 5.64
N LEU A 263 -6.11 9.06 5.38
CA LEU A 263 -4.72 9.52 5.29
C LEU A 263 -4.31 9.96 3.87
N ALA A 264 -5.16 9.76 2.85
CA ALA A 264 -4.88 9.96 1.43
C ALA A 264 -4.95 11.42 0.97
#